data_da8f5b600f5dca5a542e5cb3eda67f4d
#
_entry.id   da8f5b600f5dca5a542e5cb3eda67f4d
#
_cell.length_a   1.000
_cell.length_b   1.000
_cell.length_c   1.000
_cell.angle_alpha   90.00
_cell.angle_beta   90.00
_cell.angle_gamma   90.00
#
_symmetry.space_group_name_H-M   'P 1'
#
loop_
_entity.id
_entity.type
_entity.pdbx_description
1 polymer ?
#
loop_
_entity_poly.entity_id
_entity_poly.type
_entity_poly.pdbx_seq_one_letter_code
_entity_poly.pdbx_strand_id
1 'polypeptide(L)'
;MSEVLYNVTVNVSDEVLTEWLQWMDSTHIPEVLGTGFFHTAQMMRVHAFEQGGKTYAIQYAAPSMESYERYLKEAAPQLQSKTELAFGDHVHAFRTLLEVVSVHRRK
;
A
#
# COMPACT_ATOMS: atom_id res chain seq x y z
N MET A 1 -23.01 0.98 -1.42
CA MET A 1 -21.90 1.61 -0.70
C MET A 1 -20.64 1.49 -1.50
N SER A 2 -19.85 2.53 -1.47
CA SER A 2 -18.65 2.60 -2.29
C SER A 2 -17.47 1.90 -1.61
N GLU A 3 -16.76 1.11 -2.38
CA GLU A 3 -15.49 0.56 -1.96
C GLU A 3 -14.44 1.69 -1.93
N VAL A 4 -13.56 1.63 -0.96
CA VAL A 4 -12.50 2.61 -0.77
C VAL A 4 -11.16 1.91 -1.01
N LEU A 5 -10.32 2.51 -1.84
CA LEU A 5 -8.99 1.99 -2.13
C LEU A 5 -7.93 2.88 -1.48
N TYR A 6 -7.19 2.30 -0.56
CA TYR A 6 -6.05 2.95 0.06
C TYR A 6 -4.81 2.62 -0.77
N ASN A 7 -4.30 3.62 -1.46
CA ASN A 7 -3.18 3.44 -2.38
C ASN A 7 -1.90 4.03 -1.79
N VAL A 8 -0.85 3.22 -1.71
CA VAL A 8 0.45 3.65 -1.25
C VAL A 8 1.40 3.57 -2.44
N THR A 9 1.88 4.72 -2.92
CA THR A 9 2.87 4.78 -3.99
C THR A 9 4.25 4.92 -3.36
N VAL A 10 5.17 4.04 -3.72
CA VAL A 10 6.46 3.91 -3.05
C VAL A 10 7.58 3.92 -4.06
N ASN A 11 8.58 4.78 -3.86
CA ASN A 11 9.85 4.67 -4.58
C ASN A 11 10.84 3.95 -3.67
N VAL A 12 11.45 2.90 -4.17
CA VAL A 12 12.35 2.03 -3.43
C VAL A 12 13.74 2.07 -4.06
N SER A 13 14.75 2.36 -3.24
CA SER A 13 16.14 2.35 -3.66
C SER A 13 16.54 0.99 -4.21
N ASP A 14 17.31 0.98 -5.29
CA ASP A 14 17.78 -0.27 -5.90
C ASP A 14 18.58 -1.14 -4.92
N GLU A 15 19.25 -0.52 -3.96
CA GLU A 15 20.06 -1.23 -2.97
C GLU A 15 19.25 -2.19 -2.10
N VAL A 16 17.99 -1.87 -1.82
CA VAL A 16 17.14 -2.67 -0.95
C VAL A 16 15.96 -3.31 -1.68
N LEU A 17 15.90 -3.16 -2.99
CA LEU A 17 14.71 -3.54 -3.76
C LEU A 17 14.32 -5.02 -3.58
N THR A 18 15.26 -5.93 -3.70
CA THR A 18 14.97 -7.36 -3.56
C THR A 18 14.44 -7.69 -2.16
N GLU A 19 15.11 -7.17 -1.13
CA GLU A 19 14.69 -7.37 0.26
C GLU A 19 13.33 -6.77 0.52
N TRP A 20 13.08 -5.56 -0.01
CA TRP A 20 11.81 -4.87 0.17
C TRP A 20 10.66 -5.63 -0.47
N LEU A 21 10.86 -6.13 -1.69
CA LEU A 21 9.83 -6.92 -2.39
C LEU A 21 9.47 -8.18 -1.60
N GLN A 22 10.48 -8.89 -1.08
CA GLN A 22 10.25 -10.08 -0.28
C GLN A 22 9.53 -9.76 1.02
N TRP A 23 9.94 -8.69 1.69
CA TRP A 23 9.34 -8.27 2.96
C TRP A 23 7.88 -7.83 2.77
N MET A 24 7.60 -7.08 1.71
CA MET A 24 6.22 -6.68 1.41
C MET A 24 5.33 -7.89 1.19
N ASP A 25 5.79 -8.84 0.39
CA ASP A 25 5.01 -10.00 0.01
C ASP A 25 4.82 -11.00 1.15
N SER A 26 5.85 -11.23 1.95
CA SER A 26 5.83 -12.25 3.00
C SER A 26 5.40 -11.72 4.37
N THR A 27 5.54 -10.43 4.62
CA THR A 27 5.38 -9.87 5.96
C THR A 27 4.41 -8.69 6.01
N HIS A 28 4.73 -7.61 5.31
CA HIS A 28 4.00 -6.35 5.52
C HIS A 28 2.57 -6.40 4.99
N ILE A 29 2.38 -6.80 3.73
CA ILE A 29 1.03 -6.89 3.16
C ILE A 29 0.15 -7.86 3.95
N PRO A 30 0.63 -9.09 4.29
CA PRO A 30 -0.14 -9.97 5.15
C PRO A 30 -0.48 -9.37 6.52
N GLU A 31 0.42 -8.60 7.12
CA GLU A 31 0.15 -7.93 8.40
C GLU A 31 -0.95 -6.88 8.26
N VAL A 32 -0.93 -6.10 7.18
CA VAL A 32 -1.96 -5.10 6.93
C VAL A 32 -3.32 -5.79 6.76
N LEU A 33 -3.38 -6.85 5.97
CA LEU A 33 -4.62 -7.61 5.78
C LEU A 33 -5.08 -8.29 7.08
N GLY A 34 -4.12 -8.73 7.89
CA GLY A 34 -4.41 -9.35 9.19
C GLY A 34 -5.11 -8.44 10.18
N THR A 35 -5.09 -7.11 9.96
CA THR A 35 -5.83 -6.18 10.82
C THR A 35 -7.35 -6.30 10.65
N GLY A 36 -7.81 -6.86 9.53
CA GLY A 36 -9.22 -7.07 9.26
C GLY A 36 -9.95 -5.88 8.66
N PHE A 37 -9.25 -4.75 8.42
CA PHE A 37 -9.88 -3.55 7.89
C PHE A 37 -9.93 -3.50 6.35
N PHE A 38 -9.10 -4.31 5.70
CA PHE A 38 -9.07 -4.44 4.25
C PHE A 38 -9.30 -5.89 3.86
N HIS A 39 -10.01 -6.13 2.77
CA HIS A 39 -10.30 -7.49 2.34
C HIS A 39 -9.39 -7.99 1.21
N THR A 40 -8.75 -7.09 0.46
CA THR A 40 -7.79 -7.47 -0.58
C THR A 40 -6.67 -6.46 -0.66
N ALA A 41 -5.56 -6.88 -1.26
CA ALA A 41 -4.43 -6.01 -1.57
C ALA A 41 -3.80 -6.49 -2.86
N GLN A 42 -3.26 -5.53 -3.64
CA GLN A 42 -2.43 -5.91 -4.77
C GLN A 42 -1.28 -4.91 -4.91
N MET A 43 -0.14 -5.43 -5.32
CA MET A 43 1.06 -4.62 -5.54
C MET A 43 1.35 -4.58 -7.03
N MET A 44 1.59 -3.38 -7.56
CA MET A 44 1.78 -3.13 -8.97
C MET A 44 3.07 -2.37 -9.21
N ARG A 45 3.74 -2.67 -10.32
CA ARG A 45 4.89 -1.89 -10.77
C ARG A 45 4.37 -0.67 -11.52
N VAL A 46 4.80 0.51 -11.09
CA VAL A 46 4.45 1.75 -11.79
C VAL A 46 5.48 1.99 -12.88
N HIS A 47 5.04 2.04 -14.13
CA HIS A 47 5.90 2.34 -15.27
C HIS A 47 5.90 3.84 -15.52
N ALA A 48 6.95 4.50 -15.05
CA ALA A 48 7.09 5.95 -15.15
C ALA A 48 8.58 6.27 -15.30
N PHE A 49 8.88 7.50 -15.65
CA PHE A 49 10.27 7.98 -15.67
C PHE A 49 10.76 8.07 -14.22
N GLU A 50 11.91 7.44 -13.96
CA GLU A 50 12.50 7.41 -12.62
C GLU A 50 13.96 7.85 -12.72
N GLN A 51 14.36 8.74 -11.82
CA GLN A 51 15.77 9.17 -11.73
C GLN A 51 16.59 8.21 -10.88
N GLY A 52 15.95 7.34 -10.14
CA GLY A 52 16.59 6.33 -9.32
C GLY A 52 15.56 5.48 -8.63
N GLY A 53 15.94 4.24 -8.27
CA GLY A 53 15.03 3.32 -7.65
C GLY A 53 13.95 2.82 -8.59
N LYS A 54 12.96 2.15 -7.98
CA LYS A 54 11.80 1.64 -8.70
C LYS A 54 10.54 2.05 -7.96
N THR A 55 9.47 2.32 -8.71
CA THR A 55 8.21 2.77 -8.13
C THR A 55 7.16 1.68 -8.20
N TYR A 56 6.47 1.50 -7.08
CA TYR A 56 5.40 0.51 -6.92
C TYR A 56 4.17 1.18 -6.33
N ALA A 57 3.01 0.61 -6.60
CA ALA A 57 1.75 1.02 -5.97
C ALA A 57 1.16 -0.20 -5.28
N ILE A 58 0.78 -0.05 -4.01
CA ILE A 58 0.08 -1.09 -3.29
C ILE A 58 -1.31 -0.55 -2.98
N GLN A 59 -2.34 -1.25 -3.43
CA GLN A 59 -3.72 -0.86 -3.19
C GLN A 59 -4.39 -1.85 -2.26
N TYR A 60 -4.94 -1.32 -1.17
CA TYR A 60 -5.71 -2.08 -0.19
C TYR A 60 -7.17 -1.70 -0.32
N ALA A 61 -8.05 -2.68 -0.49
CA ALA A 61 -9.47 -2.43 -0.66
C ALA A 61 -10.21 -2.57 0.67
N ALA A 62 -10.83 -1.48 1.10
CA ALA A 62 -11.66 -1.46 2.31
C ALA A 62 -13.14 -1.47 1.90
N PRO A 63 -14.00 -2.16 2.65
CA PRO A 63 -15.43 -2.21 2.31
C PRO A 63 -16.14 -0.87 2.51
N SER A 64 -15.56 0.03 3.31
CA SER A 64 -16.18 1.32 3.64
C SER A 64 -15.14 2.33 4.08
N MET A 65 -15.52 3.60 4.06
CA MET A 65 -14.69 4.67 4.61
C MET A 65 -14.45 4.48 6.10
N GLU A 66 -15.43 4.01 6.84
CA GLU A 66 -15.31 3.73 8.27
C GLU A 66 -14.21 2.72 8.56
N SER A 67 -14.15 1.65 7.77
CA SER A 67 -13.12 0.62 7.92
C SER A 67 -11.72 1.22 7.73
N TYR A 68 -11.54 2.05 6.70
CA TYR A 68 -10.28 2.75 6.45
C TYR A 68 -9.91 3.69 7.60
N GLU A 69 -10.87 4.46 8.10
CA GLU A 69 -10.62 5.39 9.21
C GLU A 69 -10.22 4.65 10.49
N ARG A 70 -10.82 3.51 10.73
CA ARG A 70 -10.43 2.65 11.85
C ARG A 70 -9.01 2.11 11.68
N TYR A 71 -8.64 1.73 10.46
CA TYR A 71 -7.27 1.31 10.17
C TYR A 71 -6.27 2.41 10.52
N LEU A 72 -6.53 3.64 10.07
CA LEU A 72 -5.64 4.77 10.34
C LEU A 72 -5.42 4.98 11.83
N LYS A 73 -6.46 4.82 12.61
CA LYS A 73 -6.43 5.06 14.05
C LYS A 73 -5.83 3.89 14.84
N GLU A 74 -6.19 2.67 14.47
CA GLU A 74 -5.91 1.49 15.29
C GLU A 74 -4.66 0.73 14.87
N ALA A 75 -4.24 0.81 13.61
CA ALA A 75 -3.18 -0.06 13.10
C ALA A 75 -2.07 0.66 12.33
N ALA A 76 -2.38 1.71 11.56
CA ALA A 76 -1.43 2.35 10.66
C ALA A 76 -0.15 2.83 11.35
N PRO A 77 -0.19 3.50 12.51
CA PRO A 77 1.05 4.01 13.12
C PRO A 77 2.07 2.93 13.40
N GLN A 78 1.65 1.77 13.92
CA GLN A 78 2.55 0.67 14.23
C GLN A 78 3.14 0.06 12.97
N LEU A 79 2.33 -0.12 11.94
CA LEU A 79 2.76 -0.74 10.68
C LEU A 79 3.71 0.19 9.91
N GLN A 80 3.43 1.49 9.90
CA GLN A 80 4.32 2.47 9.28
C GLN A 80 5.66 2.54 10.01
N SER A 81 5.64 2.43 11.33
CA SER A 81 6.85 2.40 12.16
C SER A 81 7.74 1.22 11.80
N LYS A 82 7.17 0.06 11.54
CA LYS A 82 7.91 -1.14 11.14
C LYS A 82 8.63 -0.94 9.81
N THR A 83 7.97 -0.29 8.84
CA THR A 83 8.60 0.03 7.55
C THR A 83 9.76 0.97 7.74
N GLU A 84 9.58 2.00 8.53
CA GLU A 84 10.62 3.00 8.82
C GLU A 84 11.84 2.35 9.46
N LEU A 85 11.62 1.47 10.42
CA LEU A 85 12.71 0.75 11.08
C LEU A 85 13.44 -0.20 10.15
N ALA A 86 12.72 -0.83 9.22
CA ALA A 86 13.31 -1.83 8.32
C ALA A 86 14.10 -1.19 7.18
N PHE A 87 13.65 -0.08 6.62
CA PHE A 87 14.19 0.46 5.38
C PHE A 87 14.60 1.93 5.44
N GLY A 88 14.06 2.70 6.38
CA GLY A 88 14.44 4.10 6.57
C GLY A 88 14.32 4.93 5.30
N ASP A 89 15.38 5.66 4.98
CA ASP A 89 15.42 6.58 3.84
C ASP A 89 15.52 5.90 2.47
N HIS A 90 15.64 4.57 2.44
CA HIS A 90 15.66 3.84 1.18
C HIS A 90 14.28 3.72 0.53
N VAL A 91 13.23 4.08 1.27
CA VAL A 91 11.84 3.94 0.82
C VAL A 91 11.11 5.26 1.07
N HIS A 92 10.54 5.81 0.01
CA HIS A 92 9.76 7.05 0.09
C HIS A 92 8.34 6.77 -0.41
N ALA A 93 7.35 7.11 0.41
CA ALA A 93 5.97 6.78 0.11
C ALA A 93 5.07 8.00 0.20
N PHE A 94 4.06 8.05 -0.65
CA PHE A 94 2.92 8.93 -0.46
C PHE A 94 1.63 8.14 -0.64
N ARG A 95 0.58 8.63 -0.01
CA ARG A 95 -0.67 7.89 0.11
C ARG A 95 -1.81 8.66 -0.54
N THR A 96 -2.67 7.92 -1.22
CA THR A 96 -3.85 8.48 -1.90
C THR A 96 -5.04 7.63 -1.52
N LEU A 97 -6.13 8.27 -1.15
CA LEU A 97 -7.37 7.57 -0.88
C LEU A 97 -8.28 7.75 -2.07
N LEU A 98 -8.77 6.62 -2.60
CA LEU A 98 -9.61 6.59 -3.79
C LEU A 98 -10.96 5.99 -3.42
N GLU A 99 -12.03 6.61 -3.87
CA GLU A 99 -13.36 6.07 -3.71
C GLU A 99 -13.89 5.65 -5.07
N VAL A 100 -14.37 4.43 -5.17
CA VAL A 100 -14.93 3.93 -6.44
C VAL A 100 -16.27 4.61 -6.68
N VAL A 101 -16.35 5.35 -7.77
CA VAL A 101 -17.56 6.08 -8.14
C VAL A 101 -18.42 5.28 -9.13
N SER A 102 -17.77 4.59 -10.05
CA SER A 102 -18.48 3.77 -11.02
C SER A 102 -17.57 2.68 -11.56
N VAL A 103 -18.16 1.58 -11.97
CA VAL A 103 -17.45 0.46 -12.58
C VAL A 103 -18.11 0.16 -13.91
N HIS A 104 -17.30 0.12 -14.96
CA HIS A 104 -17.79 -0.15 -16.31
C HIS A 104 -17.17 -1.42 -16.85
N ARG A 105 -17.96 -2.21 -17.54
CA ARG A 105 -17.49 -3.41 -18.22
C ARG A 105 -17.90 -3.34 -19.66
N ARG A 106 -17.02 -3.79 -20.56
CA ARG A 106 -17.35 -3.88 -21.98
C ARG A 106 -18.39 -4.98 -22.18
N LYS A 107 -19.41 -4.64 -22.94
CA LYS A 107 -20.47 -5.59 -23.31
C LYS A 107 -20.05 -6.49 -24.46
#